data_73ab2d066c2f9c9783d29c9767928adb
#
_entry.id   73ab2d066c2f9c9783d29c9767928adb
#
_cell.length_a   1.000
_cell.length_b   1.000
_cell.length_c   1.000
_cell.angle_alpha   90.00
_cell.angle_beta   90.00
_cell.angle_gamma   90.00
#
_symmetry.space_group_name_H-M   'P 1'
#
loop_
_entity.id
_entity.type
_entity.pdbx_description
1 polymer ?
#
loop_
_entity_poly.entity_id
_entity_poly.type
_entity_poly.pdbx_seq_one_letter_code
_entity_poly.pdbx_strand_id
1 'polypeptide(L)' 'LGLAPLVVQDIFSIIREINRQGVTVLLIEQNANMALKIADLAYVLETGRITMSGTGAELLANEKVKEAYLGKHR' A
#
# COMPACT_ATOMS: atom_id res chain seq x y z
N LEU A 1 -2.49 -7.70 -18.25
CA LEU A 1 -1.43 -8.48 -17.87
C LEU A 1 -1.07 -8.37 -16.46
N GLY A 2 -0.71 -9.33 -15.87
CA GLY A 2 -0.40 -9.42 -14.48
C GLY A 2 -1.13 -10.61 -13.91
N LEU A 3 -1.08 -10.69 -12.60
CA LEU A 3 -1.69 -11.80 -11.90
C LEU A 3 -3.20 -11.65 -11.83
N ALA A 4 -3.89 -12.76 -11.78
CA ALA A 4 -5.33 -12.74 -11.56
C ALA A 4 -5.61 -12.07 -10.22
N PRO A 5 -6.72 -11.33 -10.09
CA PRO A 5 -7.02 -10.61 -8.86
C PRO A 5 -7.04 -11.48 -7.61
N LEU A 6 -7.54 -12.72 -7.72
CA LEU A 6 -7.56 -13.60 -6.56
C LEU A 6 -6.15 -14.00 -6.11
N VAL A 7 -5.25 -14.20 -7.07
CA VAL A 7 -3.87 -14.52 -6.73
C VAL A 7 -3.20 -13.34 -6.02
N VAL A 8 -3.48 -12.14 -6.49
CA VAL A 8 -2.95 -10.93 -5.85
C VAL A 8 -3.46 -10.83 -4.42
N GLN A 9 -4.74 -11.06 -4.20
CA GLN A 9 -5.30 -11.04 -2.85
C GLN A 9 -4.65 -12.09 -1.96
N ASP A 10 -4.38 -13.27 -2.50
CA ASP A 10 -3.71 -14.32 -1.72
C ASP A 10 -2.32 -13.89 -1.29
N ILE A 11 -1.58 -13.25 -2.19
CA ILE A 11 -0.24 -12.77 -1.88
C ILE A 11 -0.30 -11.75 -0.74
N PHE A 12 -1.22 -10.80 -0.80
CA PHE A 12 -1.35 -9.81 0.26
C PHE A 12 -1.79 -10.44 1.58
N SER A 13 -2.65 -11.45 1.53
CA SER A 13 -3.04 -12.18 2.73
C SER A 13 -1.86 -12.88 3.38
N ILE A 14 -0.99 -13.47 2.56
CA ILE A 14 0.21 -14.13 3.04
C ILE A 14 1.15 -13.12 3.70
N ILE A 15 1.31 -11.95 3.09
CA ILE A 15 2.14 -10.90 3.65
C ILE A 15 1.63 -10.48 5.04
N ARG A 16 0.34 -10.31 5.17
CA ARG A 16 -0.25 -9.96 6.45
C ARG A 16 -0.02 -11.03 7.50
N GLU A 17 -0.16 -12.29 7.09
CA GLU A 17 0.01 -13.40 8.02
C GLU A 17 1.45 -13.51 8.50
N ILE A 18 2.41 -13.38 7.59
CA ILE A 18 3.82 -13.39 7.95
C ILE A 18 4.13 -12.27 8.93
N ASN A 19 3.59 -11.10 8.67
CA ASN A 19 3.81 -9.95 9.55
C ASN A 19 3.21 -10.18 10.93
N ARG A 20 2.02 -10.80 11.01
CA ARG A 20 1.42 -11.10 12.30
C ARG A 20 2.28 -12.04 13.13
N GLN A 21 3.06 -12.88 12.46
CA GLN A 21 3.95 -13.82 13.15
C GLN A 21 5.24 -13.16 13.62
N GLY A 22 5.36 -11.84 13.43
CA GLY A 22 6.50 -11.10 13.94
C GLY A 22 7.57 -10.78 12.93
N VAL A 23 7.32 -11.06 11.65
CA VAL A 23 8.29 -10.77 10.60
C VAL A 23 8.00 -9.37 10.04
N THR A 24 9.03 -8.53 10.02
CA THR A 24 8.92 -7.21 9.38
C THR A 24 8.97 -7.41 7.88
N VAL A 25 8.02 -6.79 7.18
CA VAL A 25 7.92 -6.92 5.73
C VAL A 25 8.07 -5.53 5.11
N LEU A 26 8.99 -5.41 4.18
CA LEU A 26 9.11 -4.22 3.35
C LEU A 26 8.45 -4.52 2.02
N LEU A 27 7.39 -3.81 1.73
CA LEU A 27 6.63 -4.00 0.50
C LEU A 27 6.79 -2.78 -0.40
N ILE A 28 7.20 -3.02 -1.62
CA ILE A 28 7.26 -1.97 -2.63
C ILE A 28 6.17 -2.31 -3.65
N GLU A 29 5.19 -1.42 -3.76
CA GLU A 29 4.01 -1.73 -4.54
C GLU A 29 3.47 -0.48 -5.19
N GLN A 30 3.12 -0.58 -6.44
CA GLN A 30 2.54 0.53 -7.18
C GLN A 30 1.04 0.67 -6.92
N ASN A 31 0.37 -0.42 -6.60
CA ASN A 31 -1.04 -0.38 -6.26
C ASN A 31 -1.20 0.14 -4.84
N ALA A 32 -1.30 1.46 -4.72
CA ALA A 32 -1.31 2.12 -3.43
C ALA A 32 -2.50 1.69 -2.57
N ASN A 33 -3.65 1.51 -3.19
CA ASN A 33 -4.86 1.16 -2.44
C ASN A 33 -4.67 -0.14 -1.66
N MET A 34 -4.15 -1.17 -2.32
CA MET A 34 -3.92 -2.45 -1.66
C MET A 34 -2.80 -2.37 -0.63
N ALA A 35 -1.71 -1.70 -0.98
CA ALA A 35 -0.57 -1.60 -0.07
C ALA A 35 -0.94 -0.86 1.21
N LEU A 36 -1.64 0.26 1.07
CA LEU A 36 -1.97 1.08 2.24
C LEU A 36 -2.97 0.40 3.17
N LYS A 37 -3.79 -0.49 2.65
CA LYS A 37 -4.74 -1.21 3.49
C LYS A 37 -4.07 -2.13 4.48
N ILE A 38 -2.87 -2.62 4.16
CA ILE A 38 -2.17 -3.56 5.05
C ILE A 38 -0.93 -2.94 5.70
N ALA A 39 -0.54 -1.74 5.31
CA ALA A 39 0.69 -1.15 5.81
C ALA A 39 0.50 -0.56 7.21
N ASP A 40 1.43 -0.84 8.10
CA ASP A 40 1.50 -0.15 9.38
C ASP A 40 2.08 1.25 9.18
N LEU A 41 3.17 1.32 8.41
CA LEU A 41 3.79 2.57 8.01
C LEU A 41 3.96 2.56 6.51
N ALA A 42 3.86 3.73 5.91
CA ALA A 42 4.00 3.85 4.48
C ALA A 42 4.73 5.14 4.11
N TYR A 43 5.41 5.08 3.00
CA TYR A 43 6.14 6.21 2.45
C TYR A 43 5.77 6.36 0.98
N VAL A 44 5.49 7.58 0.57
CA VAL A 44 5.24 7.88 -0.84
C VAL A 44 6.55 8.33 -1.45
N LEU A 45 6.99 7.63 -2.47
CA LEU A 45 8.26 7.91 -3.13
C LEU A 45 7.98 8.47 -4.52
N GLU A 46 8.49 9.65 -4.79
CA GLU A 46 8.32 10.30 -6.08
C GLU A 46 9.67 10.83 -6.54
N THR A 47 10.10 10.37 -7.70
CA THR A 47 11.35 10.85 -8.32
C THR A 47 12.51 10.81 -7.34
N GLY A 48 12.66 9.68 -6.67
CA GLY A 48 13.77 9.47 -5.73
C GLY A 48 13.64 10.17 -4.39
N ARG A 49 12.48 10.74 -4.08
CA ARG A 49 12.27 11.46 -2.83
C ARG A 49 11.05 10.94 -2.10
N ILE A 50 11.15 10.88 -0.79
CA ILE A 50 9.98 10.60 0.04
C ILE A 50 9.23 11.92 0.22
N THR A 51 8.05 11.97 -0.36
CA THR A 51 7.24 13.19 -0.34
C THR A 51 6.17 13.17 0.75
N MET A 52 5.88 11.99 1.30
CA MET A 52 4.84 11.87 2.31
C MET A 52 5.06 10.58 3.09
N SER A 53 4.72 10.58 4.35
CA SER A 53 4.80 9.36 5.15
C SER A 53 3.71 9.38 6.22
N GLY A 54 3.41 8.21 6.75
CA GLY A 54 2.41 8.07 7.79
C GLY A 54 1.95 6.64 7.90
N THR A 55 0.92 6.42 8.70
CA THR A 55 0.33 5.10 8.76
C THR A 55 -0.45 4.83 7.47
N GLY A 56 -0.69 3.56 7.21
CA GLY A 56 -1.52 3.20 6.06
C GLY A 56 -2.87 3.89 6.12
N ALA A 57 -3.49 3.90 7.30
CA ALA A 57 -4.80 4.51 7.47
C ALA A 57 -4.76 6.02 7.20
N GLU A 58 -3.71 6.69 7.69
CA GLU A 58 -3.59 8.13 7.47
C GLU A 58 -3.47 8.46 6.00
N LEU A 59 -2.66 7.69 5.28
CA LEU A 59 -2.47 7.96 3.85
C LEU A 59 -3.69 7.60 3.03
N LEU A 60 -4.43 6.55 3.43
CA LEU A 60 -5.69 6.24 2.76
C LEU A 60 -6.69 7.37 2.87
N ALA A 61 -6.68 8.11 3.97
CA ALA A 61 -7.60 9.20 4.20
C ALA A 61 -7.11 10.54 3.64
N ASN A 62 -5.89 10.59 3.16
CA ASN A 62 -5.29 11.83 2.69
C ASN A 62 -5.81 12.18 1.30
N GLU A 63 -6.32 13.40 1.13
CA GLU A 63 -6.92 13.81 -0.13
C GLU A 63 -5.92 13.84 -1.29
N LYS A 64 -4.69 14.27 -1.03
CA LYS A 64 -3.69 14.31 -2.09
C LYS A 64 -3.33 12.91 -2.55
N VAL A 65 -3.26 11.96 -1.61
CA VAL A 65 -2.98 10.57 -1.95
C VAL A 65 -4.14 9.99 -2.77
N LYS A 66 -5.37 10.27 -2.36
CA LYS A 66 -6.53 9.80 -3.10
C LYS A 66 -6.53 10.32 -4.54
N GLU A 67 -6.22 11.59 -4.72
CA GLU A 67 -6.21 12.18 -6.05
C GLU A 67 -5.09 11.62 -6.92
N ALA A 68 -3.91 11.42 -6.33
CA ALA A 68 -2.74 11.05 -7.11
C ALA A 68 -2.64 9.54 -7.34
N TYR A 69 -3.07 8.73 -6.37
CA TYR A 69 -2.74 7.31 -6.40
C TYR A 69 -3.90 6.36 -6.20
N LEU A 70 -5.02 6.80 -5.67
CA LEU A 70 -6.10 5.89 -5.34
C LEU A 70 -7.24 5.90 -6.34
N GLY A 71 -7.08 6.62 -7.44
CA GLY A 71 -8.09 6.65 -8.47
C GLY A 71 -9.40 7.25 -8.01
N LYS A 72 -9.34 8.28 -7.17
CA LYS A 72 -10.54 8.95 -6.69
C LYS A 72 -11.28 9.60 -7.85
N HIS A 73 -12.58 9.33 -7.91
CA HIS A 73 -13.39 9.98 -8.89
C HIS A 73 -14.51 10.66 -8.19
N ARG A 74 -14.91 11.49 -8.66
CA ARG A 74 -15.86 12.14 -8.11
C ARG A 74 -16.92 11.59 -7.82
#